data_3de5857d7c9259492b10660f5ac6e4b4
#
_entry.id   3de5857d7c9259492b10660f5ac6e4b4
#
_cell.length_a   1.000
_cell.length_b   1.000
_cell.length_c   1.000
_cell.angle_alpha   90.00
_cell.angle_beta   90.00
_cell.angle_gamma   90.00
#
_symmetry.space_group_name_H-M   'P 1'
#
loop_
_entity.id
_entity.type
_entity.pdbx_description
1 polymer ?
#
loop_
_entity_poly.entity_id
_entity_poly.type
_entity_poly.pdbx_seq_one_letter_code
_entity_poly.pdbx_strand_id
1 'polypeptide(L)'
;MSTLTISNYTLKHFDLKAKESMNEYLKLINVDVSDYTFAGNYIWLSTATGFYTIVNDTFCLFILNSGELSMLLPPIGKKENTYEAMLRCFEIMNSHNSNRNYSKIEYVHEELLEGFVDYLEEGTLVYEMLKDFIIEKKLVDYIYKTEDLIDLKGDSYKSKRNEINRFRKVYPNYRLEILDKEKHSKEVLALFNKWVKDRTTYMPKEEVEIFLDGIYFERFAIKKLINDYDKLDIIGLVIYIDDEIKGFTVGEKINENTASVIIEKTDFEVLGCAQFIFREFTKILKDKYNIEYINVGDDMGFENLKKVKMSYRPKKLVPKYTIYQK
;
A
#
# COMPACT_ATOMS: atom_id res chain seq x y z
N MET A 1 11.29 -24.44 -6.32
CA MET A 1 10.43 -23.56 -5.50
C MET A 1 10.96 -23.64 -4.09
N SER A 2 11.28 -22.55 -3.45
CA SER A 2 11.62 -22.56 -2.03
C SER A 2 10.30 -22.61 -1.24
N THR A 3 10.19 -23.62 -0.41
CA THR A 3 9.14 -23.76 0.59
C THR A 3 9.80 -23.70 1.96
N LEU A 4 9.07 -23.20 2.95
CA LEU A 4 9.48 -23.21 4.34
C LEU A 4 8.52 -24.15 5.09
N THR A 5 9.05 -25.17 5.76
CA THR A 5 8.24 -26.07 6.57
C THR A 5 8.42 -25.74 8.04
N ILE A 6 7.34 -25.44 8.74
CA ILE A 6 7.31 -25.12 10.17
C ILE A 6 6.24 -26.00 10.81
N SER A 7 6.65 -26.85 11.75
CA SER A 7 5.76 -27.85 12.33
C SER A 7 5.08 -28.68 11.24
N ASN A 8 3.77 -28.66 11.15
CA ASN A 8 2.97 -29.40 10.15
C ASN A 8 2.55 -28.52 8.95
N TYR A 9 3.02 -27.27 8.87
CA TYR A 9 2.65 -26.33 7.82
C TYR A 9 3.76 -26.18 6.78
N THR A 10 3.36 -26.23 5.51
CA THR A 10 4.24 -25.91 4.39
C THR A 10 3.87 -24.54 3.85
N LEU A 11 4.75 -23.57 4.04
CA LEU A 11 4.63 -22.22 3.52
C LEU A 11 5.27 -22.15 2.14
N LYS A 12 4.51 -21.73 1.13
CA LYS A 12 4.99 -21.55 -0.24
C LYS A 12 5.56 -20.15 -0.41
N HIS A 13 6.57 -20.00 -1.25
CA HIS A 13 7.11 -18.68 -1.58
C HIS A 13 6.03 -17.78 -2.20
N PHE A 14 5.94 -16.54 -1.74
CA PHE A 14 5.01 -15.53 -2.25
C PHE A 14 5.59 -14.89 -3.51
N ASP A 15 5.16 -15.38 -4.65
CA ASP A 15 5.55 -14.91 -5.98
C ASP A 15 4.30 -14.69 -6.86
N LEU A 16 4.49 -14.43 -8.14
CA LEU A 16 3.38 -14.22 -9.09
C LEU A 16 2.36 -15.38 -9.14
N LYS A 17 2.75 -16.58 -8.73
CA LYS A 17 1.83 -17.73 -8.68
C LYS A 17 0.84 -17.65 -7.52
N ALA A 18 1.15 -16.85 -6.52
CA ALA A 18 0.23 -16.59 -5.40
C ALA A 18 -0.90 -15.62 -5.76
N LYS A 19 -0.78 -14.87 -6.89
CA LYS A 19 -1.71 -13.82 -7.29
C LYS A 19 -3.15 -14.28 -7.35
N GLU A 20 -3.42 -15.35 -8.08
CA GLU A 20 -4.77 -15.87 -8.26
C GLU A 20 -5.38 -16.29 -6.92
N SER A 21 -4.62 -17.06 -6.14
CA SER A 21 -5.05 -17.50 -4.81
C SER A 21 -5.32 -16.32 -3.87
N MET A 22 -4.42 -15.35 -3.75
CA MET A 22 -4.65 -14.18 -2.89
C MET A 22 -5.87 -13.39 -3.33
N ASN A 23 -6.03 -13.17 -4.64
CA ASN A 23 -7.16 -12.40 -5.19
C ASN A 23 -8.51 -13.10 -4.97
N GLU A 24 -8.57 -14.42 -4.96
CA GLU A 24 -9.79 -15.17 -4.62
C GLU A 24 -10.23 -14.89 -3.17
N TYR A 25 -9.31 -14.88 -2.22
CA TYR A 25 -9.62 -14.58 -0.83
C TYR A 25 -9.92 -13.10 -0.60
N LEU A 26 -9.22 -12.18 -1.29
CA LEU A 26 -9.51 -10.75 -1.21
C LEU A 26 -10.95 -10.40 -1.65
N LYS A 27 -11.53 -11.15 -2.59
CA LYS A 27 -12.93 -10.96 -3.00
C LYS A 27 -13.95 -11.31 -1.91
N LEU A 28 -13.55 -12.07 -0.88
CA LEU A 28 -14.43 -12.44 0.22
C LEU A 28 -14.57 -11.35 1.28
N ILE A 29 -13.76 -10.30 1.19
CA ILE A 29 -13.75 -9.19 2.13
C ILE A 29 -13.97 -7.87 1.40
N ASN A 30 -14.52 -6.89 2.08
CA ASN A 30 -14.72 -5.53 1.53
C ASN A 30 -13.99 -4.53 2.44
N VAL A 31 -12.72 -4.31 2.19
CA VAL A 31 -11.83 -3.45 2.99
C VAL A 31 -11.33 -2.30 2.13
N ASP A 32 -11.17 -1.13 2.72
CA ASP A 32 -10.63 0.06 2.03
C ASP A 32 -9.13 0.30 2.35
N VAL A 33 -8.46 -0.59 3.09
CA VAL A 33 -7.04 -0.44 3.49
C VAL A 33 -6.11 -0.71 2.32
N SER A 34 -5.14 0.16 2.10
CA SER A 34 -4.22 0.14 0.95
C SER A 34 -3.37 -1.12 0.85
N ASP A 35 -3.11 -1.78 1.98
CA ASP A 35 -2.25 -2.95 2.06
C ASP A 35 -2.94 -4.25 1.58
N TYR A 36 -4.26 -4.25 1.38
CA TYR A 36 -5.04 -5.42 0.98
C TYR A 36 -5.10 -5.59 -0.54
N THR A 37 -3.93 -5.65 -1.16
CA THR A 37 -3.78 -5.83 -2.61
C THR A 37 -2.62 -6.78 -2.92
N PHE A 38 -2.70 -7.48 -4.06
CA PHE A 38 -1.61 -8.38 -4.44
C PHE A 38 -0.39 -7.60 -4.92
N ALA A 39 -0.56 -6.63 -5.82
CA ALA A 39 0.58 -5.94 -6.44
C ALA A 39 1.35 -5.10 -5.41
N GLY A 40 0.66 -4.42 -4.49
CA GLY A 40 1.29 -3.71 -3.38
C GLY A 40 2.19 -4.62 -2.56
N ASN A 41 1.65 -5.74 -2.04
CA ASN A 41 2.46 -6.69 -1.28
C ASN A 41 3.60 -7.29 -2.10
N TYR A 42 3.33 -7.66 -3.36
CA TYR A 42 4.32 -8.30 -4.23
C TYR A 42 5.54 -7.41 -4.47
N ILE A 43 5.35 -6.14 -4.79
CA ILE A 43 6.47 -5.25 -5.11
C ILE A 43 7.27 -4.84 -3.86
N TRP A 44 6.59 -4.56 -2.74
CA TRP A 44 7.24 -4.12 -1.51
C TRP A 44 7.97 -5.25 -0.76
N LEU A 45 7.58 -6.50 -0.94
CA LEU A 45 8.33 -7.68 -0.46
C LEU A 45 9.55 -8.02 -1.32
N SER A 46 10.08 -7.06 -2.08
CA SER A 46 11.23 -7.27 -2.97
C SER A 46 12.54 -7.54 -2.24
N THR A 47 12.65 -7.17 -0.97
CA THR A 47 13.88 -7.30 -0.14
C THR A 47 13.70 -8.24 1.05
N ALA A 48 12.45 -8.55 1.43
CA ALA A 48 12.13 -9.58 2.40
C ALA A 48 11.60 -10.82 1.69
N THR A 49 11.66 -11.98 2.34
CA THR A 49 11.11 -13.20 1.76
C THR A 49 9.66 -13.37 2.23
N GLY A 50 8.72 -13.22 1.31
CA GLY A 50 7.32 -13.52 1.53
C GLY A 50 7.01 -15.00 1.39
N PHE A 51 6.20 -15.53 2.26
CA PHE A 51 5.65 -16.88 2.20
C PHE A 51 4.14 -16.83 2.42
N TYR A 52 3.41 -17.79 1.87
CA TYR A 52 1.99 -17.92 2.13
C TYR A 52 1.56 -19.38 2.32
N THR A 53 0.47 -19.55 3.01
CA THR A 53 -0.22 -20.83 3.13
C THR A 53 -1.72 -20.59 3.36
N ILE A 54 -2.50 -21.62 3.25
CA ILE A 54 -3.93 -21.58 3.58
C ILE A 54 -4.12 -22.22 4.95
N VAL A 55 -4.73 -21.49 5.87
CA VAL A 55 -5.05 -21.94 7.22
C VAL A 55 -6.52 -21.69 7.48
N ASN A 56 -7.26 -22.71 7.87
CA ASN A 56 -8.70 -22.61 8.15
C ASN A 56 -9.49 -21.85 7.07
N ASP A 57 -9.27 -22.22 5.81
CA ASP A 57 -9.88 -21.57 4.62
C ASP A 57 -9.66 -20.04 4.58
N THR A 58 -8.47 -19.59 4.97
CA THR A 58 -8.02 -18.20 4.82
C THR A 58 -6.62 -18.15 4.22
N PHE A 59 -6.35 -17.10 3.45
CA PHE A 59 -5.02 -16.83 2.90
C PHE A 59 -4.16 -16.11 3.94
N CYS A 60 -3.02 -16.70 4.29
CA CYS A 60 -2.11 -16.21 5.31
C CYS A 60 -0.76 -15.83 4.69
N LEU A 61 -0.42 -14.53 4.74
CA LEU A 61 0.85 -13.99 4.21
C LEU A 61 1.84 -13.76 5.34
N PHE A 62 2.95 -14.47 5.29
CA PHE A 62 4.07 -14.36 6.22
C PHE A 62 5.25 -13.65 5.59
N ILE A 63 6.03 -12.96 6.41
CA ILE A 63 7.30 -12.35 6.05
C ILE A 63 8.40 -12.93 6.91
N LEU A 64 9.44 -13.44 6.26
CA LEU A 64 10.70 -13.80 6.90
C LEU A 64 11.69 -12.63 6.74
N ASN A 65 12.03 -12.01 7.86
CA ASN A 65 12.99 -10.92 7.91
C ASN A 65 13.99 -11.18 9.03
N SER A 66 15.29 -11.11 8.71
CA SER A 66 16.38 -11.35 9.68
C SER A 66 16.26 -12.68 10.45
N GLY A 67 15.65 -13.69 9.84
CA GLY A 67 15.45 -15.01 10.44
C GLY A 67 14.18 -15.15 11.29
N GLU A 68 13.43 -14.08 11.51
CA GLU A 68 12.19 -14.09 12.28
C GLU A 68 10.96 -13.95 11.37
N LEU A 69 9.86 -14.59 11.74
CA LEU A 69 8.62 -14.68 10.97
C LEU A 69 7.54 -13.78 11.59
N SER A 70 6.93 -12.97 10.77
CA SER A 70 5.75 -12.15 11.12
C SER A 70 4.72 -12.21 10.01
N MET A 71 3.53 -11.64 10.23
CA MET A 71 2.52 -11.49 9.19
C MET A 71 2.34 -10.02 8.86
N LEU A 72 2.27 -9.72 7.55
CA LEU A 72 2.02 -8.37 7.06
C LEU A 72 0.52 -8.04 7.09
N LEU A 73 -0.32 -9.04 6.89
CA LEU A 73 -1.79 -8.92 6.89
C LEU A 73 -2.38 -9.96 7.84
N PRO A 74 -3.54 -9.71 8.45
CA PRO A 74 -4.29 -10.76 9.11
C PRO A 74 -4.71 -11.83 8.09
N PRO A 75 -5.14 -13.02 8.55
CA PRO A 75 -5.71 -14.03 7.68
C PRO A 75 -6.86 -13.46 6.85
N ILE A 76 -6.78 -13.60 5.52
CA ILE A 76 -7.75 -13.07 4.57
C ILE A 76 -8.75 -14.16 4.21
N GLY A 77 -10.02 -13.96 4.47
CA GLY A 77 -11.07 -14.93 4.19
C GLY A 77 -12.39 -14.54 4.83
N LYS A 78 -13.30 -15.50 4.91
CA LYS A 78 -14.58 -15.27 5.58
C LYS A 78 -14.38 -15.01 7.08
N LYS A 79 -15.16 -14.07 7.62
CA LYS A 79 -15.07 -13.61 9.02
C LYS A 79 -15.04 -14.74 10.04
N GLU A 80 -15.90 -15.75 9.86
CA GLU A 80 -16.01 -16.92 10.73
C GLU A 80 -14.73 -17.76 10.82
N ASN A 81 -13.86 -17.68 9.82
CA ASN A 81 -12.64 -18.48 9.73
C ASN A 81 -11.40 -17.72 10.25
N THR A 82 -11.44 -16.38 10.30
CA THR A 82 -10.25 -15.54 10.49
C THR A 82 -9.67 -15.64 11.90
N TYR A 83 -10.52 -15.76 12.91
CA TYR A 83 -10.04 -15.82 14.30
C TYR A 83 -9.24 -17.09 14.59
N GLU A 84 -9.78 -18.26 14.26
CA GLU A 84 -9.08 -19.54 14.44
C GLU A 84 -7.79 -19.57 13.59
N ALA A 85 -7.85 -19.05 12.36
CA ALA A 85 -6.67 -18.93 11.51
C ALA A 85 -5.59 -18.04 12.15
N MET A 86 -5.98 -16.93 12.79
CA MET A 86 -5.05 -16.03 13.49
C MET A 86 -4.33 -16.77 14.62
N LEU A 87 -5.04 -17.54 15.44
CA LEU A 87 -4.43 -18.33 16.51
C LEU A 87 -3.40 -19.32 15.94
N ARG A 88 -3.75 -20.05 14.87
CA ARG A 88 -2.84 -20.97 14.19
C ARG A 88 -1.62 -20.26 13.59
N CYS A 89 -1.80 -19.06 13.06
CA CYS A 89 -0.69 -18.27 12.55
C CYS A 89 0.28 -17.84 13.65
N PHE A 90 -0.20 -17.50 14.85
CA PHE A 90 0.66 -17.27 16.02
C PHE A 90 1.41 -18.54 16.43
N GLU A 91 0.76 -19.71 16.42
CA GLU A 91 1.43 -21.00 16.68
C GLU A 91 2.59 -21.24 15.68
N ILE A 92 2.36 -20.98 14.40
CA ILE A 92 3.37 -21.11 13.35
C ILE A 92 4.55 -20.16 13.62
N MET A 93 4.27 -18.87 13.84
CA MET A 93 5.31 -17.87 14.11
C MET A 93 6.09 -18.21 15.39
N ASN A 94 5.42 -18.55 16.48
CA ASN A 94 6.04 -18.89 17.76
C ASN A 94 6.88 -20.19 17.70
N SER A 95 6.54 -21.12 16.82
CA SER A 95 7.32 -22.33 16.61
C SER A 95 8.61 -22.08 15.82
N HIS A 96 8.66 -20.97 15.07
CA HIS A 96 9.80 -20.59 14.25
C HIS A 96 10.71 -19.58 14.95
N ASN A 97 10.11 -18.56 15.57
CA ASN A 97 10.82 -17.42 16.10
C ASN A 97 11.64 -17.73 17.35
N SER A 98 12.82 -17.16 17.44
CA SER A 98 13.67 -17.24 18.64
C SER A 98 13.07 -16.49 19.83
N ASN A 99 12.29 -15.43 19.55
CA ASN A 99 11.60 -14.62 20.54
C ASN A 99 10.18 -14.33 20.05
N ARG A 100 9.19 -14.63 20.89
CA ARG A 100 7.76 -14.43 20.60
C ARG A 100 7.39 -12.97 20.32
N ASN A 101 8.18 -12.01 20.76
CA ASN A 101 7.96 -10.58 20.49
C ASN A 101 8.06 -10.24 18.99
N TYR A 102 8.67 -11.11 18.18
CA TYR A 102 8.68 -10.96 16.73
C TYR A 102 7.41 -11.51 16.06
N SER A 103 6.64 -12.34 16.77
CA SER A 103 5.35 -12.87 16.30
C SER A 103 4.30 -11.78 16.39
N LYS A 104 3.96 -11.19 15.26
CA LYS A 104 2.98 -10.11 15.14
C LYS A 104 2.20 -10.22 13.84
N ILE A 105 1.00 -9.64 13.85
CA ILE A 105 0.14 -9.48 12.68
C ILE A 105 -0.06 -7.99 12.47
N GLU A 106 0.36 -7.46 11.32
CA GLU A 106 0.30 -6.04 10.99
C GLU A 106 -0.90 -5.71 10.10
N TYR A 107 -1.16 -4.44 9.88
CA TYR A 107 -2.20 -3.87 9.02
C TYR A 107 -3.60 -4.45 9.23
N VAL A 108 -3.92 -4.80 10.48
CA VAL A 108 -5.25 -5.26 10.86
C VAL A 108 -6.23 -4.09 10.78
N HIS A 109 -7.33 -4.26 10.06
CA HIS A 109 -8.37 -3.24 9.91
C HIS A 109 -9.39 -3.30 11.06
N GLU A 110 -10.03 -2.15 11.32
CA GLU A 110 -10.93 -1.97 12.47
C GLU A 110 -12.12 -2.92 12.43
N GLU A 111 -12.74 -3.09 11.26
CA GLU A 111 -13.92 -3.94 11.07
C GLU A 111 -13.62 -5.43 11.38
N LEU A 112 -12.38 -5.89 11.21
CA LEU A 112 -11.99 -7.23 11.62
C LEU A 112 -11.94 -7.35 13.15
N LEU A 113 -11.42 -6.33 13.84
CA LEU A 113 -11.37 -6.29 15.30
C LEU A 113 -12.79 -6.23 15.88
N GLU A 114 -13.65 -5.37 15.36
CA GLU A 114 -15.07 -5.31 15.70
C GLU A 114 -15.74 -6.66 15.44
N GLY A 115 -15.41 -7.28 14.31
CA GLY A 115 -15.92 -8.57 13.94
C GLY A 115 -15.54 -9.71 14.87
N PHE A 116 -14.42 -9.64 15.54
CA PHE A 116 -14.07 -10.59 16.58
C PHE A 116 -14.97 -10.41 17.83
N VAL A 117 -15.43 -9.18 18.09
CA VAL A 117 -16.37 -8.87 19.18
C VAL A 117 -17.77 -9.38 18.86
N ASP A 118 -18.26 -9.20 17.64
CA ASP A 118 -19.63 -9.59 17.23
C ASP A 118 -19.83 -11.09 17.05
N TYR A 119 -18.75 -11.83 16.75
CA TYR A 119 -18.81 -13.29 16.52
C TYR A 119 -19.01 -14.08 17.81
N LEU A 120 -18.79 -13.47 18.94
CA LEU A 120 -18.82 -14.11 20.25
C LEU A 120 -20.02 -13.57 21.01
N GLU A 121 -20.99 -14.43 21.35
CA GLU A 121 -22.14 -14.08 22.15
C GLU A 121 -21.77 -13.24 23.38
N GLU A 122 -22.54 -12.18 23.64
CA GLU A 122 -22.35 -11.28 24.77
C GLU A 122 -22.02 -12.07 26.03
N GLY A 123 -20.79 -11.96 26.50
CA GLY A 123 -20.44 -12.27 27.89
C GLY A 123 -19.33 -13.28 28.16
N THR A 124 -18.75 -14.00 27.19
CA THR A 124 -17.90 -15.13 27.62
C THR A 124 -16.52 -15.27 26.97
N LEU A 125 -16.30 -14.99 25.72
CA LEU A 125 -15.01 -15.39 25.11
C LEU A 125 -14.14 -14.24 24.59
N VAL A 126 -14.73 -13.15 24.12
CA VAL A 126 -13.97 -12.08 23.45
C VAL A 126 -13.06 -11.32 24.37
N TYR A 127 -13.55 -10.91 25.53
CA TYR A 127 -12.71 -10.23 26.52
C TYR A 127 -11.63 -11.18 27.04
N GLU A 128 -11.91 -12.47 27.14
CA GLU A 128 -10.91 -13.48 27.53
C GLU A 128 -9.90 -13.74 26.40
N MET A 129 -10.36 -13.77 25.16
CA MET A 129 -9.51 -14.01 23.99
C MET A 129 -8.62 -12.80 23.67
N LEU A 130 -9.13 -11.57 23.76
CA LEU A 130 -8.33 -10.35 23.63
C LEU A 130 -7.41 -10.10 24.83
N LYS A 131 -7.64 -10.73 25.97
CA LYS A 131 -6.72 -10.68 27.12
C LYS A 131 -5.34 -11.26 26.78
N ASP A 132 -5.26 -12.21 25.86
CA ASP A 132 -4.00 -12.85 25.45
C ASP A 132 -3.27 -12.07 24.36
N PHE A 133 -3.86 -10.97 23.87
CA PHE A 133 -3.30 -10.14 22.82
C PHE A 133 -3.12 -8.68 23.24
N ILE A 134 -2.11 -8.05 22.68
CA ILE A 134 -1.91 -6.60 22.71
C ILE A 134 -2.28 -6.08 21.33
N ILE A 135 -3.21 -5.12 21.27
CA ILE A 135 -3.66 -4.48 20.05
C ILE A 135 -3.20 -3.03 20.07
N GLU A 136 -2.35 -2.67 19.13
CA GLU A 136 -1.80 -1.32 19.04
C GLU A 136 -2.22 -0.65 17.73
N LYS A 137 -2.83 0.54 17.84
CA LYS A 137 -3.03 1.40 16.67
C LYS A 137 -1.70 1.94 16.20
N LYS A 138 -1.37 1.75 14.92
CA LYS A 138 -0.08 2.16 14.36
C LYS A 138 -0.23 3.32 13.36
N LEU A 139 -0.85 3.07 12.25
CA LEU A 139 -0.92 3.98 11.11
C LEU A 139 -2.37 4.28 10.72
N VAL A 140 -2.57 5.24 9.85
CA VAL A 140 -3.90 5.64 9.37
C VAL A 140 -3.82 5.90 7.87
N ASP A 141 -4.65 5.22 7.08
CA ASP A 141 -4.78 5.50 5.65
C ASP A 141 -5.70 6.69 5.39
N TYR A 142 -5.37 7.44 4.35
CA TYR A 142 -6.10 8.63 3.91
C TYR A 142 -6.91 8.32 2.67
N ILE A 143 -8.24 8.41 2.78
CA ILE A 143 -9.17 8.09 1.68
C ILE A 143 -9.91 9.35 1.24
N TYR A 144 -9.87 9.63 -0.05
CA TYR A 144 -10.54 10.78 -0.68
C TYR A 144 -11.66 10.32 -1.60
N LYS A 145 -12.69 11.15 -1.74
CA LYS A 145 -13.69 10.98 -2.78
C LYS A 145 -13.12 11.46 -4.12
N THR A 146 -13.23 10.66 -5.17
CA THR A 146 -12.71 11.00 -6.50
C THR A 146 -13.30 12.31 -7.04
N GLU A 147 -14.57 12.56 -6.83
CA GLU A 147 -15.22 13.81 -7.24
C GLU A 147 -14.58 15.04 -6.61
N ASP A 148 -14.28 14.98 -5.31
CA ASP A 148 -13.65 16.11 -4.60
C ASP A 148 -12.24 16.41 -5.14
N LEU A 149 -11.47 15.36 -5.48
CA LEU A 149 -10.15 15.48 -6.06
C LEU A 149 -10.16 16.01 -7.51
N ILE A 150 -11.19 15.64 -8.28
CA ILE A 150 -11.37 16.08 -9.67
C ILE A 150 -11.85 17.52 -9.74
N ASP A 151 -12.90 17.84 -9.02
CA ASP A 151 -13.57 19.13 -9.07
C ASP A 151 -12.82 20.22 -8.29
N LEU A 152 -12.21 19.83 -7.16
CA LEU A 152 -11.49 20.71 -6.24
C LEU A 152 -12.32 21.95 -5.86
N LYS A 153 -13.64 21.76 -5.60
CA LYS A 153 -14.58 22.86 -5.29
C LYS A 153 -14.33 23.47 -3.90
N GLY A 154 -14.64 24.77 -3.78
CA GLY A 154 -14.57 25.49 -2.51
C GLY A 154 -13.18 26.07 -2.19
N ASP A 155 -13.15 26.87 -1.11
CA ASP A 155 -11.94 27.62 -0.70
C ASP A 155 -10.84 26.71 -0.15
N SER A 156 -11.21 25.59 0.45
CA SER A 156 -10.25 24.61 0.98
C SER A 156 -9.32 24.02 -0.09
N TYR A 157 -9.75 24.00 -1.34
CA TYR A 157 -8.96 23.51 -2.48
C TYR A 157 -8.34 24.62 -3.34
N LYS A 158 -8.47 25.91 -2.95
CA LYS A 158 -7.96 27.06 -3.73
C LYS A 158 -6.48 26.93 -4.08
N SER A 159 -5.65 26.51 -3.11
CA SER A 159 -4.21 26.28 -3.35
C SER A 159 -3.98 25.23 -4.42
N LYS A 160 -4.67 24.07 -4.33
CA LYS A 160 -4.53 22.98 -5.31
C LYS A 160 -4.94 23.40 -6.73
N ARG A 161 -6.05 24.12 -6.85
CA ARG A 161 -6.47 24.70 -8.15
C ARG A 161 -5.44 25.68 -8.70
N ASN A 162 -4.87 26.55 -7.86
CA ASN A 162 -3.84 27.50 -8.29
C ASN A 162 -2.59 26.78 -8.79
N GLU A 163 -2.13 25.74 -8.11
CA GLU A 163 -0.97 24.93 -8.52
C GLU A 163 -1.22 24.25 -9.88
N ILE A 164 -2.39 23.65 -10.06
CA ILE A 164 -2.79 23.00 -11.32
C ILE A 164 -2.92 24.02 -12.45
N ASN A 165 -3.52 25.19 -12.20
CA ASN A 165 -3.68 26.25 -13.20
C ASN A 165 -2.33 26.83 -13.57
N ARG A 166 -1.42 27.02 -12.61
CA ARG A 166 -0.04 27.44 -12.86
C ARG A 166 0.68 26.43 -13.73
N PHE A 167 0.60 25.14 -13.40
CA PHE A 167 1.20 24.07 -14.20
C PHE A 167 0.74 24.15 -15.66
N ARG A 168 -0.57 24.19 -15.92
CA ARG A 168 -1.15 24.28 -17.26
C ARG A 168 -0.70 25.51 -18.04
N LYS A 169 -0.54 26.63 -17.35
CA LYS A 169 -0.10 27.88 -17.97
C LYS A 169 1.37 27.85 -18.35
N VAL A 170 2.21 27.26 -17.49
CA VAL A 170 3.68 27.21 -17.70
C VAL A 170 4.06 26.12 -18.69
N TYR A 171 3.36 24.97 -18.66
CA TYR A 171 3.66 23.80 -19.48
C TYR A 171 2.46 23.42 -20.39
N PRO A 172 2.07 24.26 -21.36
CA PRO A 172 0.87 24.02 -22.18
C PRO A 172 1.00 22.79 -23.09
N ASN A 173 2.22 22.35 -23.38
CA ASN A 173 2.52 21.23 -24.28
C ASN A 173 2.75 19.92 -23.55
N TYR A 174 2.28 19.80 -22.30
CA TYR A 174 2.34 18.53 -21.59
C TYR A 174 1.57 17.43 -22.32
N ARG A 175 2.01 16.19 -22.16
CA ARG A 175 1.37 15.00 -22.73
C ARG A 175 1.20 13.94 -21.65
N LEU A 176 0.00 13.37 -21.56
CA LEU A 176 -0.30 12.27 -20.65
C LEU A 176 -0.38 10.97 -21.44
N GLU A 177 0.26 9.94 -20.95
CA GLU A 177 0.20 8.60 -21.54
C GLU A 177 -0.03 7.54 -20.45
N ILE A 178 -0.80 6.50 -20.78
CA ILE A 178 -0.86 5.31 -19.94
C ILE A 178 0.54 4.69 -19.90
N LEU A 179 0.98 4.30 -18.72
CA LEU A 179 2.29 3.69 -18.55
C LEU A 179 2.36 2.39 -19.36
N ASP A 180 3.36 2.32 -20.21
CA ASP A 180 3.73 1.16 -21.00
C ASP A 180 5.15 0.74 -20.62
N LYS A 181 5.33 -0.51 -20.26
CA LYS A 181 6.60 -1.04 -19.77
C LYS A 181 7.72 -0.90 -20.79
N GLU A 182 7.48 -1.27 -22.04
CA GLU A 182 8.52 -1.27 -23.08
C GLU A 182 8.95 0.14 -23.43
N LYS A 183 8.01 1.09 -23.42
CA LYS A 183 8.26 2.49 -23.76
C LYS A 183 8.88 3.29 -22.61
N HIS A 184 8.36 3.14 -21.38
CA HIS A 184 8.58 4.11 -20.30
C HIS A 184 9.57 3.64 -19.22
N SER A 185 9.96 2.34 -19.17
CA SER A 185 10.74 1.77 -18.07
C SER A 185 12.03 2.53 -17.75
N LYS A 186 12.81 2.86 -18.79
CA LYS A 186 14.10 3.53 -18.62
C LYS A 186 13.92 4.95 -18.07
N GLU A 187 12.95 5.68 -18.61
CA GLU A 187 12.68 7.07 -18.24
C GLU A 187 12.09 7.18 -16.84
N VAL A 188 11.17 6.27 -16.47
CA VAL A 188 10.62 6.18 -15.10
C VAL A 188 11.73 5.95 -14.08
N LEU A 189 12.66 5.03 -14.35
CA LEU A 189 13.81 4.79 -13.48
C LEU A 189 14.78 5.99 -13.45
N ALA A 190 14.98 6.68 -14.57
CA ALA A 190 15.79 7.87 -14.62
C ALA A 190 15.17 9.01 -13.78
N LEU A 191 13.86 9.24 -13.92
CA LEU A 191 13.14 10.21 -13.09
C LEU A 191 13.23 9.87 -11.60
N PHE A 192 13.07 8.61 -11.23
CA PHE A 192 13.22 8.18 -9.83
C PHE A 192 14.63 8.48 -9.31
N ASN A 193 15.67 8.18 -10.08
CA ASN A 193 17.05 8.47 -9.70
C ASN A 193 17.32 9.99 -9.56
N LYS A 194 16.78 10.81 -10.48
CA LYS A 194 16.83 12.28 -10.39
C LYS A 194 16.13 12.74 -9.11
N TRP A 195 14.91 12.23 -8.85
CA TRP A 195 14.13 12.58 -7.67
C TRP A 195 14.91 12.28 -6.36
N VAL A 196 15.58 11.11 -6.27
CA VAL A 196 16.43 10.76 -5.11
C VAL A 196 17.58 11.75 -4.95
N LYS A 197 18.30 12.06 -6.04
CA LYS A 197 19.41 13.00 -6.04
C LYS A 197 18.98 14.39 -5.59
N ASP A 198 17.89 14.91 -6.16
CA ASP A 198 17.39 16.24 -5.82
C ASP A 198 16.96 16.28 -4.33
N ARG A 199 16.29 15.24 -3.85
CA ARG A 199 15.87 15.15 -2.45
C ARG A 199 17.04 15.17 -1.49
N THR A 200 18.10 14.40 -1.76
CA THR A 200 19.28 14.32 -0.88
C THR A 200 20.14 15.57 -0.93
N THR A 201 20.10 16.34 -2.02
CA THR A 201 20.89 17.59 -2.17
C THR A 201 20.51 18.65 -1.13
N TYR A 202 19.23 18.70 -0.74
CA TYR A 202 18.71 19.70 0.20
C TYR A 202 18.39 19.14 1.59
N MET A 203 18.75 17.88 1.84
CA MET A 203 18.48 17.21 3.10
C MET A 203 19.65 17.39 4.08
N PRO A 204 19.39 17.56 5.40
CA PRO A 204 20.43 17.51 6.41
C PRO A 204 21.25 16.22 6.34
N LYS A 205 22.57 16.32 6.50
CA LYS A 205 23.47 15.16 6.30
C LYS A 205 23.13 13.97 7.20
N GLU A 206 22.70 14.24 8.42
CA GLU A 206 22.28 13.24 9.41
C GLU A 206 21.00 12.48 9.01
N GLU A 207 20.17 13.05 8.15
CA GLU A 207 18.94 12.42 7.66
C GLU A 207 19.15 11.63 6.34
N VAL A 208 20.24 11.93 5.61
CA VAL A 208 20.48 11.35 4.27
C VAL A 208 20.61 9.83 4.35
N GLU A 209 21.34 9.30 5.33
CA GLU A 209 21.57 7.85 5.46
C GLU A 209 20.25 7.11 5.71
N ILE A 210 19.46 7.57 6.68
CA ILE A 210 18.13 7.00 7.00
C ILE A 210 17.19 7.07 5.78
N PHE A 211 17.21 8.20 5.08
CA PHE A 211 16.42 8.36 3.86
C PHE A 211 16.84 7.39 2.78
N LEU A 212 18.15 7.22 2.53
CA LEU A 212 18.68 6.32 1.50
C LEU A 212 18.38 4.85 1.81
N ASP A 213 18.34 4.45 3.07
CA ASP A 213 17.93 3.11 3.48
C ASP A 213 16.48 2.84 3.07
N GLY A 214 15.55 3.77 3.33
CA GLY A 214 14.18 3.66 2.86
C GLY A 214 14.09 3.64 1.33
N ILE A 215 14.86 4.48 0.64
CA ILE A 215 14.92 4.56 -0.83
C ILE A 215 15.48 3.29 -1.47
N TYR A 216 16.37 2.59 -0.76
CA TYR A 216 16.86 1.28 -1.22
C TYR A 216 15.69 0.31 -1.48
N PHE A 217 14.79 0.18 -0.52
CA PHE A 217 13.59 -0.66 -0.65
C PHE A 217 12.66 -0.17 -1.77
N GLU A 218 12.39 1.12 -1.83
CA GLU A 218 11.54 1.71 -2.86
C GLU A 218 12.11 1.50 -4.27
N ARG A 219 13.42 1.58 -4.44
CA ARG A 219 14.09 1.31 -5.73
C ARG A 219 13.85 -0.12 -6.20
N PHE A 220 13.91 -1.09 -5.30
CA PHE A 220 13.62 -2.49 -5.64
C PHE A 220 12.14 -2.68 -5.97
N ALA A 221 11.24 -2.06 -5.20
CA ALA A 221 9.81 -2.09 -5.47
C ALA A 221 9.49 -1.54 -6.87
N ILE A 222 10.04 -0.38 -7.26
CA ILE A 222 9.84 0.23 -8.59
C ILE A 222 10.41 -0.67 -9.69
N LYS A 223 11.61 -1.24 -9.51
CA LYS A 223 12.18 -2.16 -10.49
C LYS A 223 11.31 -3.39 -10.68
N LYS A 224 10.84 -3.98 -9.59
CA LYS A 224 9.97 -5.16 -9.62
C LYS A 224 8.62 -4.85 -10.26
N LEU A 225 8.03 -3.69 -9.93
CA LEU A 225 6.81 -3.18 -10.55
C LEU A 225 6.97 -3.07 -12.06
N ILE A 226 8.02 -2.42 -12.54
CA ILE A 226 8.27 -2.24 -13.97
C ILE A 226 8.51 -3.58 -14.68
N ASN A 227 9.34 -4.46 -14.11
CA ASN A 227 9.68 -5.75 -14.71
C ASN A 227 8.45 -6.64 -14.91
N ASP A 228 7.53 -6.61 -13.95
CA ASP A 228 6.35 -7.47 -13.94
C ASP A 228 5.04 -6.72 -14.24
N TYR A 229 5.12 -5.49 -14.76
CA TYR A 229 3.97 -4.58 -14.97
C TYR A 229 2.79 -5.28 -15.66
N ASP A 230 3.05 -6.00 -16.75
CA ASP A 230 2.00 -6.68 -17.53
C ASP A 230 1.37 -7.90 -16.84
N LYS A 231 1.97 -8.34 -15.73
CA LYS A 231 1.49 -9.47 -14.91
C LYS A 231 0.72 -9.01 -13.67
N LEU A 232 0.78 -7.70 -13.39
CA LEU A 232 0.11 -7.08 -12.26
C LEU A 232 -1.15 -6.37 -12.73
N ASP A 233 -2.21 -6.38 -11.91
CA ASP A 233 -3.47 -5.69 -12.21
C ASP A 233 -3.38 -4.22 -11.78
N ILE A 234 -2.39 -3.52 -12.33
CA ILE A 234 -2.07 -2.14 -11.99
C ILE A 234 -2.36 -1.18 -13.14
N ILE A 235 -2.57 0.07 -12.80
CA ILE A 235 -2.85 1.16 -13.73
C ILE A 235 -1.77 2.20 -13.51
N GLY A 236 -1.07 2.60 -14.57
CA GLY A 236 -0.03 3.62 -14.50
C GLY A 236 -0.30 4.77 -15.45
N LEU A 237 0.14 5.96 -15.07
CA LEU A 237 0.10 7.18 -15.86
C LEU A 237 1.46 7.86 -15.82
N VAL A 238 1.93 8.35 -16.96
CA VAL A 238 3.12 9.18 -17.08
C VAL A 238 2.76 10.53 -17.66
N ILE A 239 3.51 11.55 -17.28
CA ILE A 239 3.40 12.90 -17.86
C ILE A 239 4.72 13.32 -18.48
N TYR A 240 4.64 13.76 -19.72
CA TYR A 240 5.74 14.32 -20.50
C TYR A 240 5.67 15.85 -20.53
N ILE A 241 6.82 16.50 -20.46
CA ILE A 241 7.04 17.89 -20.75
C ILE A 241 8.32 17.96 -21.58
N ASP A 242 8.27 18.60 -22.74
CA ASP A 242 9.41 18.73 -23.66
C ASP A 242 10.09 17.37 -23.96
N ASP A 243 9.26 16.35 -24.23
CA ASP A 243 9.63 14.97 -24.54
C ASP A 243 10.38 14.21 -23.43
N GLU A 244 10.40 14.72 -22.21
CA GLU A 244 10.93 14.04 -21.03
C GLU A 244 9.81 13.67 -20.06
N ILE A 245 9.88 12.49 -19.43
CA ILE A 245 8.98 12.12 -18.33
C ILE A 245 9.29 12.98 -17.12
N LYS A 246 8.31 13.77 -16.68
CA LYS A 246 8.39 14.64 -15.50
C LYS A 246 7.54 14.17 -14.32
N GLY A 247 6.80 13.08 -14.49
CA GLY A 247 6.05 12.45 -13.42
C GLY A 247 5.49 11.10 -13.85
N PHE A 248 5.31 10.23 -12.88
CA PHE A 248 4.55 9.00 -13.02
C PHE A 248 3.79 8.68 -11.73
N THR A 249 2.67 7.99 -11.89
CA THR A 249 1.86 7.46 -10.79
C THR A 249 1.35 6.09 -11.15
N VAL A 250 1.26 5.20 -10.18
CA VAL A 250 0.75 3.84 -10.34
C VAL A 250 -0.17 3.50 -9.18
N GLY A 251 -1.27 2.87 -9.50
CA GLY A 251 -2.24 2.39 -8.53
C GLY A 251 -2.87 1.06 -8.93
N GLU A 252 -3.64 0.50 -8.02
CA GLU A 252 -4.41 -0.72 -8.24
C GLU A 252 -5.77 -0.66 -7.53
N LYS A 253 -6.69 -1.49 -7.95
CA LYS A 253 -7.99 -1.62 -7.26
C LYS A 253 -7.81 -2.38 -5.96
N ILE A 254 -8.34 -1.83 -4.87
CA ILE A 254 -8.46 -2.54 -3.59
C ILE A 254 -9.75 -3.38 -3.60
N ASN A 255 -10.86 -2.74 -4.00
CA ASN A 255 -12.17 -3.36 -4.15
C ASN A 255 -12.93 -2.73 -5.33
N GLU A 256 -14.22 -2.97 -5.45
CA GLU A 256 -15.00 -2.45 -6.58
C GLU A 256 -15.06 -0.93 -6.64
N ASN A 257 -15.04 -0.25 -5.49
CA ASN A 257 -15.25 1.20 -5.37
C ASN A 257 -13.98 1.98 -5.02
N THR A 258 -12.94 1.31 -4.51
CA THR A 258 -11.74 1.96 -3.99
C THR A 258 -10.49 1.48 -4.75
N ALA A 259 -9.62 2.42 -5.11
CA ALA A 259 -8.29 2.14 -5.63
C ALA A 259 -7.22 2.77 -4.75
N SER A 260 -6.03 2.15 -4.70
CA SER A 260 -4.86 2.73 -4.05
C SER A 260 -3.96 3.44 -5.06
N VAL A 261 -3.26 4.47 -4.58
CA VAL A 261 -2.06 5.00 -5.24
C VAL A 261 -0.85 4.38 -4.55
N ILE A 262 -0.16 3.50 -5.25
CA ILE A 262 0.97 2.74 -4.68
C ILE A 262 2.24 3.58 -4.70
N ILE A 263 2.53 4.24 -5.83
CA ILE A 263 3.73 5.05 -6.04
C ILE A 263 3.37 6.25 -6.90
N GLU A 264 3.84 7.43 -6.49
CA GLU A 264 3.82 8.64 -7.29
C GLU A 264 5.13 9.40 -7.12
N LYS A 265 5.76 9.77 -8.22
CA LYS A 265 6.96 10.60 -8.25
C LYS A 265 6.86 11.64 -9.35
N THR A 266 7.27 12.86 -9.03
CA THR A 266 7.34 13.97 -9.99
C THR A 266 8.66 14.72 -9.85
N ASP A 267 9.10 15.33 -10.93
CA ASP A 267 10.24 16.23 -10.93
C ASP A 267 9.95 17.47 -10.05
N PHE A 268 10.78 17.73 -9.05
CA PHE A 268 10.59 18.86 -8.12
C PHE A 268 10.69 20.23 -8.80
N GLU A 269 11.41 20.33 -9.92
CA GLU A 269 11.56 21.57 -10.67
C GLU A 269 10.27 21.93 -11.43
N VAL A 270 9.36 20.96 -11.62
CA VAL A 270 8.10 21.15 -12.34
C VAL A 270 6.96 21.43 -11.36
N LEU A 271 6.81 22.70 -11.02
CA LEU A 271 5.82 23.13 -10.03
C LEU A 271 4.38 22.84 -10.46
N GLY A 272 3.62 22.23 -9.58
CA GLY A 272 2.23 21.84 -9.80
C GLY A 272 2.04 20.52 -10.53
N CYS A 273 3.13 19.84 -10.94
CA CYS A 273 3.09 18.55 -11.62
C CYS A 273 2.43 17.47 -10.77
N ALA A 274 2.81 17.36 -9.49
CA ALA A 274 2.24 16.38 -8.58
C ALA A 274 0.72 16.53 -8.44
N GLN A 275 0.23 17.75 -8.20
CA GLN A 275 -1.20 18.03 -8.08
C GLN A 275 -1.94 17.75 -9.39
N PHE A 276 -1.29 18.05 -10.51
CA PHE A 276 -1.87 17.83 -11.82
C PHE A 276 -1.98 16.35 -12.18
N ILE A 277 -0.88 15.57 -12.06
CA ILE A 277 -0.90 14.14 -12.41
C ILE A 277 -1.83 13.36 -11.48
N PHE A 278 -1.85 13.66 -10.19
CA PHE A 278 -2.74 13.04 -9.23
C PHE A 278 -4.22 13.25 -9.62
N ARG A 279 -4.59 14.48 -9.98
CA ARG A 279 -5.95 14.79 -10.44
C ARG A 279 -6.30 14.05 -11.73
N GLU A 280 -5.42 14.05 -12.72
CA GLU A 280 -5.68 13.39 -14.01
C GLU A 280 -5.71 11.86 -13.86
N PHE A 281 -4.89 11.29 -12.99
CA PHE A 281 -4.95 9.88 -12.64
C PHE A 281 -6.27 9.52 -11.94
N THR A 282 -6.71 10.34 -10.99
CA THR A 282 -8.02 10.18 -10.33
C THR A 282 -9.17 10.17 -11.34
N LYS A 283 -9.13 11.02 -12.37
CA LYS A 283 -10.13 11.00 -13.47
C LYS A 283 -10.13 9.68 -14.22
N ILE A 284 -8.94 9.18 -14.58
CA ILE A 284 -8.82 7.89 -15.27
C ILE A 284 -9.42 6.77 -14.43
N LEU A 285 -9.13 6.74 -13.13
CA LEU A 285 -9.66 5.74 -12.22
C LEU A 285 -11.20 5.84 -12.12
N LYS A 286 -11.74 7.06 -12.02
CA LYS A 286 -13.19 7.25 -12.00
C LYS A 286 -13.85 6.88 -13.32
N ASP A 287 -13.38 7.44 -14.43
CA ASP A 287 -14.08 7.38 -15.72
C ASP A 287 -13.97 6.00 -16.38
N LYS A 288 -12.81 5.33 -16.24
CA LYS A 288 -12.58 4.03 -16.89
C LYS A 288 -12.84 2.83 -15.97
N TYR A 289 -12.68 3.01 -14.66
CA TYR A 289 -12.74 1.90 -13.70
C TYR A 289 -13.84 2.05 -12.66
N ASN A 290 -14.66 3.10 -12.76
CA ASN A 290 -15.77 3.41 -11.86
C ASN A 290 -15.38 3.50 -10.38
N ILE A 291 -14.18 4.04 -10.10
CA ILE A 291 -13.67 4.20 -8.74
C ILE A 291 -14.28 5.45 -8.08
N GLU A 292 -14.85 5.28 -6.91
CA GLU A 292 -15.43 6.36 -6.11
C GLU A 292 -14.46 6.93 -5.10
N TYR A 293 -13.53 6.10 -4.59
CA TYR A 293 -12.59 6.47 -3.54
C TYR A 293 -11.15 6.17 -3.92
N ILE A 294 -10.25 7.05 -3.50
CA ILE A 294 -8.80 6.88 -3.64
C ILE A 294 -8.18 6.79 -2.26
N ASN A 295 -7.51 5.67 -2.00
CA ASN A 295 -6.64 5.49 -0.84
C ASN A 295 -5.19 5.82 -1.24
N VAL A 296 -4.54 6.72 -0.52
CA VAL A 296 -3.14 7.11 -0.78
C VAL A 296 -2.19 6.56 0.29
N GLY A 297 -2.62 5.54 1.04
CA GLY A 297 -1.85 4.95 2.12
C GLY A 297 -1.69 5.87 3.34
N ASP A 298 -0.83 5.48 4.24
CA ASP A 298 -0.53 6.20 5.46
C ASP A 298 0.57 7.28 5.29
N ASP A 299 0.86 8.01 6.35
CA ASP A 299 1.88 9.07 6.38
C ASP A 299 3.24 8.61 6.92
N MET A 300 3.41 7.32 7.17
CA MET A 300 4.63 6.71 7.70
C MET A 300 5.13 7.37 9.01
N GLY A 301 4.25 8.09 9.73
CA GLY A 301 4.60 8.87 10.91
C GLY A 301 5.28 10.21 10.63
N PHE A 302 5.37 10.64 9.35
CA PHE A 302 5.98 11.92 9.00
C PHE A 302 4.97 13.07 8.99
N GLU A 303 5.16 14.05 9.87
CA GLU A 303 4.28 15.21 10.01
C GLU A 303 4.12 16.04 8.72
N ASN A 304 5.17 16.16 7.91
CA ASN A 304 5.11 16.85 6.62
C ASN A 304 4.20 16.09 5.63
N LEU A 305 4.29 14.76 5.56
CA LEU A 305 3.46 13.94 4.70
C LEU A 305 1.99 13.95 5.16
N LYS A 306 1.77 13.88 6.48
CA LYS A 306 0.46 14.04 7.10
C LYS A 306 -0.19 15.37 6.72
N LYS A 307 0.55 16.49 6.82
CA LYS A 307 0.07 17.82 6.41
C LYS A 307 -0.33 17.85 4.94
N VAL A 308 0.49 17.26 4.06
CA VAL A 308 0.17 17.17 2.63
C VAL A 308 -1.10 16.36 2.41
N LYS A 309 -1.23 15.18 3.01
CA LYS A 309 -2.42 14.32 2.87
C LYS A 309 -3.66 14.99 3.43
N MET A 310 -3.60 15.58 4.62
CA MET A 310 -4.72 16.32 5.22
C MET A 310 -5.15 17.55 4.38
N SER A 311 -4.22 18.15 3.62
CA SER A 311 -4.55 19.30 2.75
C SER A 311 -5.49 18.96 1.59
N TYR A 312 -5.64 17.68 1.25
CA TYR A 312 -6.60 17.17 0.27
C TYR A 312 -7.96 16.78 0.88
N ARG A 313 -8.18 17.05 2.18
CA ARG A 313 -9.47 16.86 2.88
C ARG A 313 -9.97 15.41 2.75
N PRO A 314 -9.30 14.44 3.38
CA PRO A 314 -9.73 13.06 3.32
C PRO A 314 -11.17 12.89 3.80
N LYS A 315 -11.94 12.08 3.11
CA LYS A 315 -13.32 11.72 3.45
C LYS A 315 -13.38 10.72 4.59
N LYS A 316 -12.38 9.81 4.62
CA LYS A 316 -12.22 8.80 5.67
C LYS A 316 -10.76 8.77 6.10
N LEU A 317 -10.54 8.49 7.37
CA LEU A 317 -9.28 8.10 7.97
C LEU A 317 -9.45 6.67 8.47
N VAL A 318 -8.73 5.73 7.88
CA VAL A 318 -8.89 4.30 8.18
C VAL A 318 -7.70 3.83 9.02
N PRO A 319 -7.92 3.56 10.32
CA PRO A 319 -6.85 3.12 11.20
C PRO A 319 -6.40 1.71 10.89
N LYS A 320 -5.11 1.45 11.09
CA LYS A 320 -4.46 0.15 11.00
C LYS A 320 -3.86 -0.22 12.35
N TYR A 321 -4.00 -1.48 12.71
CA TYR A 321 -3.57 -2.00 14.00
C TYR A 321 -2.53 -3.11 13.81
N THR A 322 -1.72 -3.32 14.85
CA THR A 322 -0.84 -4.47 14.97
C THR A 322 -1.26 -5.30 16.18
N ILE A 323 -1.34 -6.60 16.00
CA ILE A 323 -1.67 -7.57 17.07
C ILE A 323 -0.40 -8.31 17.45
N TYR A 324 -0.14 -8.39 18.75
CA TYR A 324 0.93 -9.17 19.37
C TYR A 324 0.30 -10.17 20.36
N GLN A 325 0.91 -11.34 20.54
CA GLN A 325 0.57 -12.26 21.60
C GLN A 325 1.34 -11.90 22.87
N LYS A 326 0.67 -11.92 24.03
CA LYS A 326 1.29 -11.69 25.35
C LYS A 326 2.20 -12.82 25.77
#